data_9a987183e6955aa164819ecc2bf27669
#
_entry.id   9a987183e6955aa164819ecc2bf27669
#
_cell.length_a   1.000
_cell.length_b   1.000
_cell.length_c   1.000
_cell.angle_alpha   90.00
_cell.angle_beta   90.00
_cell.angle_gamma   90.00
#
_symmetry.space_group_name_H-M   'P 1'
#
loop_
_entity.id
_entity.type
_entity.pdbx_description
1 polymer ?
#
loop_
_entity_poly.entity_id
_entity_poly.type
_entity_poly.pdbx_seq_one_letter_code
_entity_poly.pdbx_strand_id
1 'polypeptide(L)'
;MYARVTNIRFSPNVRAEVVAVAQGLARVLKERQGFRGVQMLADQEVGKGIIISFWETEVDAEASESSSSYIGQMSMMSSFLSERLAPETYEVDVRA
;
A
#
# COMPACT_ATOMS: atom_id res chain seq x y z
N MET A 1 3.78 -12.16 12.10
CA MET A 1 3.86 -11.22 10.98
C MET A 1 2.47 -10.73 10.62
N TYR A 2 2.37 -9.49 10.24
CA TYR A 2 1.10 -8.84 9.90
C TYR A 2 1.17 -8.26 8.50
N ALA A 3 0.04 -8.24 7.80
CA ALA A 3 -0.11 -7.66 6.49
C ALA A 3 -1.09 -6.51 6.53
N ARG A 4 -0.72 -5.40 5.89
CA ARG A 4 -1.60 -4.25 5.65
C ARG A 4 -2.08 -4.35 4.21
N VAL A 5 -3.36 -4.49 4.00
CA VAL A 5 -3.95 -4.72 2.68
C VAL A 5 -4.83 -3.54 2.30
N THR A 6 -4.54 -2.93 1.17
CA THR A 6 -5.32 -1.82 0.64
C THR A 6 -5.76 -2.14 -0.77
N ASN A 7 -7.08 -2.24 -0.97
CA ASN A 7 -7.65 -2.40 -2.30
C ASN A 7 -7.76 -1.04 -2.97
N ILE A 8 -7.41 -0.96 -4.24
CA ILE A 8 -7.45 0.29 -5.01
C ILE A 8 -8.21 0.10 -6.31
N ARG A 9 -8.86 1.18 -6.75
CA ARG A 9 -9.54 1.26 -8.05
C ARG A 9 -9.10 2.54 -8.75
N PHE A 10 -8.74 2.42 -10.01
CA PHE A 10 -8.25 3.56 -10.80
C PHE A 10 -8.63 3.36 -12.26
N SER A 11 -8.61 4.45 -13.04
CA SER A 11 -8.79 4.36 -14.48
C SER A 11 -7.55 3.71 -15.10
N PRO A 12 -7.71 2.72 -15.99
CA PRO A 12 -6.55 2.05 -16.62
C PRO A 12 -5.55 3.01 -17.27
N ASN A 13 -6.01 4.17 -17.75
CA ASN A 13 -5.12 5.14 -18.39
C ASN A 13 -4.25 5.93 -17.43
N VAL A 14 -4.45 5.82 -16.12
CA VAL A 14 -3.54 6.43 -15.11
C VAL A 14 -2.70 5.38 -14.37
N ARG A 15 -2.65 4.16 -14.88
CA ARG A 15 -1.91 3.07 -14.25
C ARG A 15 -0.44 3.42 -14.00
N ALA A 16 0.22 4.05 -14.97
CA ALA A 16 1.64 4.42 -14.83
C ALA A 16 1.86 5.38 -13.66
N GLU A 17 0.94 6.33 -13.46
CA GLU A 17 0.99 7.29 -12.36
C GLU A 17 0.77 6.58 -11.03
N VAL A 18 -0.19 5.66 -10.97
CA VAL A 18 -0.45 4.86 -9.76
C VAL A 18 0.78 4.04 -9.38
N VAL A 19 1.40 3.37 -10.37
CA VAL A 19 2.62 2.59 -10.12
C VAL A 19 3.76 3.47 -9.62
N ALA A 20 3.94 4.66 -10.20
CA ALA A 20 4.99 5.58 -9.77
C ALA A 20 4.79 6.02 -8.31
N VAL A 21 3.55 6.31 -7.92
CA VAL A 21 3.25 6.67 -6.52
C VAL A 21 3.49 5.47 -5.61
N ALA A 22 3.11 4.27 -6.03
CA ALA A 22 3.35 3.05 -5.25
C ALA A 22 4.84 2.80 -5.03
N GLN A 23 5.67 3.09 -6.02
CA GLN A 23 7.13 2.99 -5.88
C GLN A 23 7.65 4.00 -4.86
N GLY A 24 7.11 5.22 -4.85
CA GLY A 24 7.43 6.23 -3.85
C GLY A 24 7.01 5.80 -2.45
N LEU A 25 5.83 5.20 -2.33
CA LEU A 25 5.35 4.64 -1.07
C LEU A 25 6.29 3.54 -0.56
N ALA A 26 6.73 2.65 -1.45
CA ALA A 26 7.66 1.58 -1.08
C ALA A 26 8.96 2.14 -0.49
N ARG A 27 9.49 3.22 -1.07
CA ARG A 27 10.70 3.88 -0.56
C ARG A 27 10.50 4.45 0.84
N VAL A 28 9.32 4.99 1.13
CA VAL A 28 8.99 5.49 2.46
C VAL A 28 8.86 4.34 3.45
N LEU A 29 8.15 3.29 3.09
CA LEU A 29 7.87 2.17 4.00
C LEU A 29 9.11 1.38 4.37
N LYS A 30 10.05 1.19 3.45
CA LYS A 30 11.23 0.37 3.72
C LYS A 30 12.14 0.95 4.81
N GLU A 31 12.00 2.23 5.12
CA GLU A 31 12.77 2.88 6.19
C GLU A 31 12.08 2.77 7.56
N ARG A 32 10.90 2.18 7.62
CA ARG A 32 10.13 2.09 8.85
C ARG A 32 10.48 0.85 9.65
N GLN A 33 10.37 0.97 10.98
CA GLN A 33 10.62 -0.15 11.88
C GLN A 33 9.67 -1.29 11.60
N GLY A 34 10.19 -2.50 11.56
CA GLY A 34 9.40 -3.71 11.39
C GLY A 34 9.01 -4.03 9.97
N PHE A 35 9.45 -3.24 8.99
CA PHE A 35 9.12 -3.48 7.58
C PHE A 35 9.69 -4.82 7.10
N ARG A 36 8.85 -5.61 6.42
CA ARG A 36 9.19 -6.93 5.90
C ARG A 36 8.98 -7.07 4.39
N GLY A 37 8.36 -6.11 3.76
CA GLY A 37 8.16 -6.14 2.32
C GLY A 37 6.90 -5.41 1.91
N VAL A 38 6.80 -5.08 0.63
CA VAL A 38 5.62 -4.46 0.04
C VAL A 38 5.47 -4.95 -1.40
N GLN A 39 4.25 -5.19 -1.81
CA GLN A 39 3.92 -5.56 -3.18
C GLN A 39 2.69 -4.79 -3.62
N MET A 40 2.65 -4.45 -4.89
CA MET A 40 1.44 -3.99 -5.55
C MET A 40 1.08 -4.99 -6.63
N LEU A 41 -0.15 -5.48 -6.57
CA LEU A 41 -0.74 -6.36 -7.57
C LEU A 41 -1.79 -5.56 -8.32
N ALA A 42 -1.84 -5.67 -9.63
CA ALA A 42 -2.80 -4.90 -10.41
C ALA A 42 -3.35 -5.71 -11.58
N ASP A 43 -4.67 -5.57 -11.80
CA ASP A 43 -5.32 -6.04 -13.01
C ASP A 43 -5.26 -4.89 -14.01
N GLN A 44 -4.54 -5.09 -15.09
CA GLN A 44 -4.27 -4.02 -16.07
C GLN A 44 -5.50 -3.62 -16.88
N GLU A 45 -6.44 -4.55 -17.05
CA GLU A 45 -7.59 -4.31 -17.94
C GLU A 45 -8.70 -3.51 -17.26
N VAL A 46 -8.92 -3.76 -15.97
CA VAL A 46 -10.08 -3.17 -15.27
C VAL A 46 -9.68 -2.08 -14.27
N GLY A 47 -8.41 -1.80 -14.08
CA GLY A 47 -7.97 -0.73 -13.20
C GLY A 47 -8.25 -1.01 -11.73
N LYS A 48 -7.98 -2.22 -11.28
CA LYS A 48 -8.05 -2.56 -9.85
C LYS A 48 -6.72 -3.14 -9.39
N GLY A 49 -6.42 -2.95 -8.12
CA GLY A 49 -5.19 -3.47 -7.58
C GLY A 49 -5.26 -3.66 -6.08
N ILE A 50 -4.20 -4.22 -5.55
CA ILE A 50 -4.03 -4.46 -4.13
C ILE A 50 -2.60 -4.05 -3.77
N ILE A 51 -2.47 -3.24 -2.72
CA ILE A 51 -1.17 -2.94 -2.13
C ILE A 51 -1.10 -3.72 -0.83
N ILE A 52 -0.05 -4.54 -0.68
CA ILE A 52 0.15 -5.35 0.52
C ILE A 52 1.51 -5.01 1.10
N SER A 53 1.55 -4.55 2.35
CA SER A 53 2.80 -4.38 3.09
C SER A 53 2.84 -5.38 4.24
N PHE A 54 4.05 -5.86 4.53
CA PHE A 54 4.26 -6.87 5.57
C PHE A 54 5.11 -6.29 6.70
N TRP A 55 4.75 -6.64 7.93
CA TRP A 55 5.30 -6.04 9.15
C TRP A 55 5.57 -7.09 10.21
N GLU A 56 6.60 -6.85 11.02
CA GLU A 56 6.97 -7.72 12.13
C GLU A 56 5.85 -7.85 13.15
N THR A 57 5.24 -6.72 13.52
CA THR A 57 4.19 -6.66 14.53
C THR A 57 3.03 -5.80 14.05
N GLU A 58 1.88 -5.96 14.68
CA GLU A 58 0.70 -5.13 14.40
C GLU A 58 0.97 -3.66 14.72
N VAL A 59 1.69 -3.39 15.81
CA VAL A 59 2.05 -2.03 16.20
C VAL A 59 2.91 -1.37 15.12
N ASP A 60 3.86 -2.10 14.55
CA ASP A 60 4.70 -1.58 13.47
C ASP A 60 3.86 -1.27 12.22
N ALA A 61 2.91 -2.15 11.89
CA ALA A 61 2.01 -1.94 10.77
C ALA A 61 1.20 -0.65 10.93
N GLU A 62 0.63 -0.45 12.12
CA GLU A 62 -0.16 0.75 12.41
C GLU A 62 0.70 2.01 12.47
N ALA A 63 1.88 1.93 13.08
CA ALA A 63 2.78 3.08 13.20
C ALA A 63 3.31 3.56 11.85
N SER A 64 3.38 2.68 10.85
CA SER A 64 3.86 3.03 9.52
C SER A 64 3.06 4.16 8.87
N GLU A 65 1.80 4.32 9.26
CA GLU A 65 0.88 5.29 8.69
C GLU A 65 0.96 6.67 9.32
N SER A 66 1.76 6.85 10.37
CA SER A 66 1.80 8.09 11.13
C SER A 66 2.80 9.13 10.60
N SER A 67 3.70 8.76 9.68
CA SER A 67 4.69 9.69 9.17
C SER A 67 4.09 10.65 8.13
N SER A 68 4.61 11.87 8.08
CA SER A 68 4.19 12.85 7.07
C SER A 68 4.52 12.38 5.66
N SER A 69 5.62 11.66 5.49
CA SER A 69 6.00 11.10 4.19
C SER A 69 4.99 10.07 3.70
N TYR A 70 4.52 9.19 4.60
CA TYR A 70 3.47 8.24 4.26
C TYR A 70 2.18 8.94 3.88
N ILE A 71 1.75 9.90 4.70
CA ILE A 71 0.52 10.66 4.47
C ILE A 71 0.59 11.38 3.11
N GLY A 72 1.73 11.98 2.79
CA GLY A 72 1.94 12.64 1.50
C GLY A 72 1.81 11.69 0.32
N GLN A 73 2.42 10.50 0.41
CA GLN A 73 2.32 9.51 -0.66
C GLN A 73 0.89 8.99 -0.82
N MET A 74 0.19 8.76 0.27
CA MET A 74 -1.20 8.27 0.21
C MET A 74 -2.15 9.35 -0.31
N SER A 75 -1.89 10.62 -0.03
CA SER A 75 -2.64 11.73 -0.64
C SER A 75 -2.47 11.74 -2.16
N MET A 76 -1.24 11.57 -2.63
CA MET A 76 -0.96 11.49 -4.06
C MET A 76 -1.67 10.28 -4.68
N MET A 77 -1.60 9.13 -4.02
CA MET A 77 -2.29 7.92 -4.47
C MET A 77 -3.79 8.19 -4.63
N SER A 78 -4.41 8.78 -3.61
CA SER A 78 -5.85 9.04 -3.60
C SER A 78 -6.29 9.90 -4.78
N SER A 79 -5.44 10.81 -5.26
CA SER A 79 -5.80 11.69 -6.37
C SER A 79 -6.02 10.94 -7.69
N PHE A 80 -5.46 9.72 -7.80
CA PHE A 80 -5.63 8.88 -9.00
C PHE A 80 -6.68 7.80 -8.82
N LEU A 81 -7.27 7.65 -7.63
CA LEU A 81 -8.20 6.56 -7.35
C LEU A 81 -9.64 7.01 -7.52
N SER A 82 -10.48 6.07 -7.99
CA SER A 82 -11.92 6.29 -8.15
C SER A 82 -12.71 5.95 -6.89
N GLU A 83 -12.07 5.29 -5.92
CA GLU A 83 -12.69 4.91 -4.66
C GLU A 83 -11.82 5.31 -3.48
N ARG A 84 -12.45 5.43 -2.32
CA ARG A 84 -11.77 5.77 -1.08
C ARG A 84 -10.87 4.63 -0.63
N LEU A 85 -9.68 4.97 -0.13
CA LEU A 85 -8.77 3.99 0.47
C LEU A 85 -9.35 3.48 1.79
N ALA A 86 -9.29 2.15 1.98
CA ALA A 86 -9.77 1.52 3.21
C ALA A 86 -8.80 0.39 3.59
N PRO A 87 -7.63 0.74 4.18
CA PRO A 87 -6.65 -0.27 4.56
C PRO A 87 -7.17 -1.18 5.67
N GLU A 88 -6.81 -2.45 5.59
CA GLU A 88 -7.15 -3.45 6.60
C GLU A 88 -5.89 -4.17 7.05
N THR A 89 -5.83 -4.58 8.31
CA THR A 89 -4.70 -5.31 8.87
C THR A 89 -5.10 -6.75 9.16
N TYR A 90 -4.26 -7.67 8.75
CA TYR A 90 -4.46 -9.11 8.96
C TYR A 90 -3.21 -9.73 9.56
N GLU A 91 -3.40 -10.71 10.42
CA GLU A 91 -2.30 -11.56 10.84
C GLU A 91 -2.00 -12.57 9.73
N VAL A 92 -0.72 -12.80 9.46
CA VAL A 92 -0.32 -13.81 8.47
C VAL A 92 -0.32 -15.17 9.14
N ASP A 93 -1.37 -15.96 8.91
CA ASP A 93 -1.54 -17.28 9.55
C ASP A 93 -0.81 -18.38 8.82
N VAL A 94 -0.70 -18.29 7.50
CA VAL A 94 -0.04 -19.30 6.68
C VAL A 94 0.93 -18.64 5.72
N ARG A 95 2.16 -19.17 5.73
CA ARG A 95 3.21 -18.67 4.84
C ARG A 95 4.09 -19.87 4.44
N ALA A 96 4.12 -20.14 3.15
CA ALA A 96 4.93 -21.24 2.60
C ALA A 96 6.30 -20.76 2.15
#